data_507690789e64fae59d660a7f545b3b83
#
_entry.id   507690789e64fae59d660a7f545b3b83
#
_cell.length_a   1.000
_cell.length_b   1.000
_cell.length_c   1.000
_cell.angle_alpha   90.00
_cell.angle_beta   90.00
_cell.angle_gamma   90.00
#
_symmetry.space_group_name_H-M   'P 1'
#
loop_
_entity.id
_entity.type
_entity.pdbx_description
1 polymer ?
#
loop_
_entity_poly.entity_id
_entity_poly.type
_entity_poly.pdbx_seq_one_letter_code
_entity_poly.pdbx_strand_id
1 'polypeptide(L)'
;MDINSSNVVGGSLQISTGVIAKIAKLATLEVEGVQAVSAGSHSVKGLFRTVSQYRPIVVEMTEDVAEITVNILVKYGCKIPPLAERVQENVKNAVQNMTQITVSRVNVVVAGLAPEQPEAVPEPVQEQ
;
A
#
# COMPACT_ATOMS: atom_id res chain seq x y z
N MET A 1 27.12 9.81 -15.94
CA MET A 1 26.78 9.64 -15.94
C MET A 1 26.64 9.36 -15.75
N ASP A 2 26.65 9.40 -15.80
CA ASP A 2 26.27 9.14 -15.69
C ASP A 2 26.19 8.56 -15.47
N ILE A 3 26.09 8.39 -15.20
CA ILE A 3 25.83 7.81 -15.02
C ILE A 3 25.77 7.19 -15.39
N ASN A 4 25.87 7.14 -15.46
CA ASN A 4 25.62 6.63 -15.87
C ASN A 4 25.70 6.22 -16.68
N SER A 5 25.98 6.40 -16.77
CA SER A 5 26.02 6.11 -17.55
C SER A 5 26.11 5.52 -18.26
N SER A 6 26.15 5.51 -18.29
CA SER A 6 26.20 5.09 -18.89
C SER A 6 26.20 4.48 -19.53
N ASN A 7 26.15 4.32 -19.67
CA ASN A 7 26.29 3.79 -20.16
C ASN A 7 26.31 3.11 -20.75
N VAL A 8 25.67 3.14 -20.85
CA VAL A 8 26.34 2.58 -21.35
C VAL A 8 26.02 1.43 -22.12
N VAL A 9 25.32 0.55 -21.62
CA VAL A 9 24.91 -0.55 -22.30
C VAL A 9 23.84 -0.25 -23.29
N GLY A 10 23.06 0.69 -23.05
CA GLY A 10 21.94 1.04 -23.92
C GLY A 10 20.69 0.31 -23.49
N GLY A 11 19.58 0.75 -24.00
CA GLY A 11 18.30 0.18 -23.64
C GLY A 11 17.60 1.06 -22.63
N SER A 12 16.44 0.64 -22.20
CA SER A 12 15.64 1.45 -21.29
C SER A 12 15.12 0.59 -20.17
N LEU A 13 14.76 1.22 -19.09
CA LEU A 13 14.15 0.54 -17.95
C LEU A 13 12.75 1.08 -17.76
N GLN A 14 11.78 0.19 -17.72
CA GLN A 14 10.43 0.59 -17.44
C GLN A 14 9.94 -0.21 -16.27
N ILE A 15 9.30 0.43 -15.34
CA ILE A 15 8.80 -0.23 -14.14
C ILE A 15 7.30 -0.07 -14.13
N SER A 16 6.57 -1.17 -14.10
CA SER A 16 5.13 -1.09 -14.18
C SER A 16 4.56 -0.53 -12.90
N THR A 17 3.40 0.10 -12.99
CA THR A 17 2.75 0.61 -11.80
C THR A 17 2.38 -0.52 -10.86
N GLY A 18 2.19 -1.73 -11.38
CA GLY A 18 1.92 -2.87 -10.52
C GLY A 18 3.10 -3.19 -9.61
N VAL A 19 4.31 -3.01 -10.10
CA VAL A 19 5.48 -3.23 -9.26
C VAL A 19 5.56 -2.16 -8.19
N ILE A 20 5.29 -0.92 -8.55
CA ILE A 20 5.31 0.16 -7.58
C ILE A 20 4.25 -0.09 -6.52
N ALA A 21 3.06 -0.54 -6.93
CA ALA A 21 2.00 -0.82 -5.98
C ALA A 21 2.41 -1.95 -5.04
N LYS A 22 3.12 -2.96 -5.54
CA LYS A 22 3.52 -4.05 -4.70
C LYS A 22 4.58 -3.61 -3.69
N ILE A 23 5.51 -2.77 -4.10
CA ILE A 23 6.49 -2.23 -3.17
C ILE A 23 5.77 -1.42 -2.10
N ALA A 24 4.82 -0.60 -2.50
CA ALA A 24 4.09 0.22 -1.56
C ALA A 24 3.30 -0.65 -0.58
N LYS A 25 2.71 -1.72 -1.07
CA LYS A 25 1.95 -2.61 -0.21
C LYS A 25 2.85 -3.24 0.84
N LEU A 26 3.98 -3.75 0.43
CA LEU A 26 4.85 -4.43 1.37
C LEU A 26 5.43 -3.44 2.38
N ALA A 27 5.76 -2.24 1.94
CA ALA A 27 6.28 -1.23 2.85
C ALA A 27 5.21 -0.81 3.86
N THR A 28 3.97 -0.74 3.42
CA THR A 28 2.88 -0.38 4.31
C THR A 28 2.67 -1.46 5.38
N LEU A 29 2.76 -2.71 4.97
CA LEU A 29 2.52 -3.80 5.91
C LEU A 29 3.61 -3.92 6.97
N GLU A 30 4.76 -3.29 6.74
CA GLU A 30 5.80 -3.30 7.75
C GLU A 30 5.50 -2.34 8.89
N VAL A 31 4.57 -1.44 8.72
CA VAL A 31 4.32 -0.45 9.75
C VAL A 31 3.42 -1.05 10.82
N GLU A 32 3.87 -0.95 12.06
CA GLU A 32 3.11 -1.52 13.14
C GLU A 32 1.79 -0.80 13.31
N GLY A 33 0.71 -1.50 13.48
CA GLY A 33 -0.61 -0.93 13.57
C GLY A 33 -1.43 -1.09 12.31
N VAL A 34 -0.77 -1.39 11.19
CA VAL A 34 -1.48 -1.63 9.96
C VAL A 34 -1.90 -3.10 9.96
N GLN A 35 -3.18 -3.34 9.87
CA GLN A 35 -3.69 -4.68 9.87
C GLN A 35 -3.64 -5.28 8.47
N ALA A 36 -3.98 -4.50 7.50
CA ALA A 36 -4.04 -4.98 6.13
C ALA A 36 -4.07 -3.81 5.16
N VAL A 37 -3.72 -4.08 3.93
CA VAL A 37 -3.86 -3.11 2.87
C VAL A 37 -5.12 -3.53 2.13
N SER A 38 -6.15 -2.73 2.25
CA SER A 38 -7.43 -3.12 1.75
C SER A 38 -8.31 -1.90 1.59
N ALA A 39 -9.12 -1.89 0.58
CA ALA A 39 -10.05 -0.81 0.40
C ALA A 39 -11.25 -0.94 1.32
N GLY A 40 -11.32 -1.97 2.06
CA GLY A 40 -12.29 -2.07 3.13
C GLY A 40 -13.61 -2.51 2.78
N SER A 41 -13.97 -2.75 1.76
CA SER A 41 -15.23 -3.06 1.61
C SER A 41 -15.76 -4.20 1.63
N HIS A 42 -15.39 -4.88 1.81
CA HIS A 42 -15.84 -6.04 1.96
C HIS A 42 -17.19 -6.29 1.96
N SER A 43 -17.76 -5.75 2.39
CA SER A 43 -18.99 -6.12 2.59
C SER A 43 -19.69 -6.30 1.41
N VAL A 44 -19.58 -5.87 0.61
CA VAL A 44 -20.33 -5.98 -0.38
C VAL A 44 -20.34 -7.02 -1.10
N LYS A 45 -20.10 -7.78 -0.89
CA LYS A 45 -20.17 -8.79 -1.49
C LYS A 45 -20.82 -8.76 -2.71
N GLY A 46 -21.46 -8.72 -3.02
CA GLY A 46 -22.10 -8.84 -4.08
C GLY A 46 -21.79 -8.04 -5.11
N LEU A 47 -21.60 -7.23 -4.98
CA LEU A 47 -21.45 -6.41 -5.83
C LEU A 47 -20.44 -6.49 -6.58
N PHE A 48 -19.88 -6.81 -6.30
CA PHE A 48 -18.94 -7.03 -6.84
C PHE A 48 -18.50 -6.69 -8.03
N ARG A 49 -18.81 -6.42 -8.69
CA ARG A 49 -18.45 -6.17 -9.77
C ARG A 49 -17.64 -5.07 -9.86
N THR A 50 -17.72 -4.23 -9.32
CA THR A 50 -17.03 -3.10 -9.38
C THR A 50 -15.87 -3.21 -8.68
N VAL A 51 -15.48 -4.27 -8.29
CA VAL A 51 -14.40 -4.41 -7.56
C VAL A 51 -13.25 -3.77 -8.11
N SER A 52 -13.02 -3.63 -9.33
CA SER A 52 -11.82 -3.04 -9.80
C SER A 52 -11.67 -1.64 -9.37
N GLN A 53 -12.73 -1.03 -8.88
CA GLN A 53 -12.58 0.27 -8.43
C GLN A 53 -12.12 0.36 -7.09
N TYR A 54 -11.99 -0.72 -6.37
CA TYR A 54 -11.58 -0.64 -5.01
C TYR A 54 -10.19 -1.17 -4.88
N ARG A 55 -9.26 -0.70 -5.66
CA ARG A 55 -7.92 -1.15 -5.50
C ARG A 55 -7.37 -0.64 -4.23
N PRO A 56 -6.71 -1.48 -3.47
CA PRO A 56 -6.14 -1.04 -2.20
C PRO A 56 -5.02 -0.04 -2.38
N ILE A 57 -4.31 -0.11 -3.50
CA ILE A 57 -3.26 0.85 -3.76
C ILE A 57 -3.42 1.35 -5.18
N VAL A 58 -3.38 2.65 -5.30
CA VAL A 58 -3.49 3.29 -6.59
C VAL A 58 -2.23 4.09 -6.84
N VAL A 59 -1.60 3.88 -7.97
CA VAL A 59 -0.39 4.59 -8.33
C VAL A 59 -0.69 5.41 -9.57
N GLU A 60 -0.48 6.72 -9.47
CA GLU A 60 -0.66 7.58 -10.61
C GLU A 60 0.68 8.17 -11.00
N MET A 61 1.08 7.95 -12.23
CA MET A 61 2.36 8.43 -12.70
C MET A 61 2.17 9.63 -13.59
N THR A 62 2.99 10.62 -13.39
CA THR A 62 3.00 11.79 -14.24
C THR A 62 4.45 12.04 -14.55
N GLU A 63 4.85 11.75 -15.76
CA GLU A 63 6.23 11.86 -16.14
C GLU A 63 7.04 10.93 -15.27
N ASP A 64 7.93 11.41 -14.48
CA ASP A 64 8.73 10.54 -13.65
C ASP A 64 8.36 10.66 -12.19
N VAL A 65 7.17 11.11 -11.91
CA VAL A 65 6.77 11.35 -10.54
C VAL A 65 5.54 10.51 -10.24
N ALA A 66 5.53 9.87 -9.09
CA ALA A 66 4.42 9.01 -8.71
C ALA A 66 3.66 9.59 -7.53
N GLU A 67 2.36 9.49 -7.59
CA GLU A 67 1.53 9.80 -6.45
C GLU A 67 0.86 8.48 -6.07
N ILE A 68 0.96 8.08 -4.82
CA ILE A 68 0.51 6.78 -4.39
C ILE A 68 -0.56 6.94 -3.32
N THR A 69 -1.66 6.26 -3.49
CA THR A 69 -2.72 6.25 -2.48
C THR A 69 -2.82 4.85 -1.91
N VAL A 70 -2.76 4.73 -0.61
CA VAL A 70 -2.79 3.46 0.06
C VAL A 70 -4.00 3.39 0.97
N ASN A 71 -4.84 2.39 0.78
CA ASN A 71 -6.01 2.19 1.63
C ASN A 71 -5.66 1.10 2.63
N ILE A 72 -5.84 1.36 3.89
CA ILE A 72 -5.43 0.44 4.93
C ILE A 72 -6.51 0.21 5.96
N LEU A 73 -6.43 -0.94 6.60
CA LEU A 73 -7.19 -1.21 7.80
C LEU A 73 -6.20 -1.11 8.96
N VAL A 74 -6.60 -0.45 10.02
CA VAL A 74 -5.71 -0.28 11.16
C VAL A 74 -6.23 -1.05 12.33
N LYS A 75 -5.34 -1.36 13.26
CA LYS A 75 -5.72 -2.09 14.44
C LYS A 75 -6.35 -1.16 15.45
N TYR A 76 -7.32 -1.67 16.15
CA TYR A 76 -7.98 -0.88 17.18
C TYR A 76 -6.93 -0.50 18.23
N GLY A 77 -6.98 0.72 18.65
CA GLY A 77 -6.09 1.19 19.71
C GLY A 77 -4.85 1.89 19.22
N CYS A 78 -4.54 1.80 17.93
CA CYS A 78 -3.35 2.49 17.48
C CYS A 78 -3.68 3.96 17.28
N LYS A 79 -2.65 4.80 17.27
CA LYS A 79 -2.84 6.19 17.03
C LYS A 79 -2.65 6.44 15.56
N ILE A 80 -3.71 6.89 14.92
CA ILE A 80 -3.74 6.95 13.47
C ILE A 80 -2.81 7.99 12.89
N PRO A 81 -2.76 9.23 13.37
CA PRO A 81 -1.87 10.18 12.70
C PRO A 81 -0.40 9.78 12.68
N PRO A 82 0.19 9.32 13.79
CA PRO A 82 1.57 8.88 13.70
C PRO A 82 1.75 7.66 12.83
N LEU A 83 0.76 6.77 12.83
CA LEU A 83 0.84 5.59 12.01
C LEU A 83 0.85 5.99 10.54
N ALA A 84 -0.02 6.93 10.17
CA ALA A 84 -0.09 7.37 8.79
C ALA A 84 1.22 8.00 8.34
N GLU A 85 1.86 8.74 9.24
CA GLU A 85 3.14 9.32 8.89
C GLU A 85 4.18 8.26 8.63
N ARG A 86 4.17 7.20 9.42
CA ARG A 86 5.12 6.15 9.18
C ARG A 86 4.86 5.43 7.89
N VAL A 87 3.60 5.25 7.53
CA VAL A 87 3.27 4.64 6.26
C VAL A 87 3.79 5.53 5.13
N GLN A 88 3.58 6.84 5.24
CA GLN A 88 4.02 7.75 4.20
C GLN A 88 5.53 7.68 4.01
N GLU A 89 6.25 7.68 5.11
CA GLU A 89 7.68 7.63 5.00
C GLU A 89 8.18 6.31 4.48
N ASN A 90 7.61 5.23 4.96
CA ASN A 90 8.06 3.92 4.55
C ASN A 90 7.80 3.67 3.08
N VAL A 91 6.64 4.05 2.61
CA VAL A 91 6.30 3.84 1.23
C VAL A 91 7.18 4.70 0.34
N LYS A 92 7.34 5.96 0.70
CA LYS A 92 8.15 6.83 -0.13
C LYS A 92 9.58 6.33 -0.22
N ASN A 93 10.16 5.98 0.93
CA ASN A 93 11.53 5.53 0.94
C ASN A 93 11.70 4.24 0.16
N ALA A 94 10.79 3.30 0.33
CA ALA A 94 10.93 2.02 -0.35
C ALA A 94 10.83 2.19 -1.87
N VAL A 95 9.85 2.95 -2.31
CA VAL A 95 9.66 3.11 -3.73
C VAL A 95 10.84 3.87 -4.33
N GLN A 96 11.25 4.96 -3.71
CA GLN A 96 12.35 5.74 -4.27
C GLN A 96 13.66 4.97 -4.26
N ASN A 97 13.90 4.19 -3.21
CA ASN A 97 15.14 3.45 -3.15
C ASN A 97 15.18 2.32 -4.16
N MET A 98 14.08 1.67 -4.40
CA MET A 98 14.10 0.52 -5.30
C MET A 98 13.94 0.91 -6.76
N THR A 99 13.27 2.01 -7.04
CA THR A 99 12.94 2.32 -8.42
C THR A 99 13.57 3.59 -8.93
N GLN A 100 14.04 4.45 -8.04
CA GLN A 100 14.58 5.75 -8.38
C GLN A 100 13.49 6.68 -8.91
N ILE A 101 12.24 6.29 -8.78
CA ILE A 101 11.12 7.14 -9.18
C ILE A 101 10.83 8.08 -8.03
N THR A 102 10.63 9.35 -8.30
CA THR A 102 10.30 10.32 -7.27
C THR A 102 8.85 10.15 -6.85
N VAL A 103 8.63 10.07 -5.56
CA VAL A 103 7.27 9.97 -5.04
C VAL A 103 6.88 11.36 -4.54
N SER A 104 5.89 11.97 -5.18
CA SER A 104 5.49 13.32 -4.81
C SER A 104 4.61 13.31 -3.59
N ARG A 105 3.83 12.27 -3.40
CA ARG A 105 2.90 12.26 -2.30
C ARG A 105 2.42 10.86 -2.04
N VAL A 106 2.23 10.52 -0.79
CA VAL A 106 1.63 9.26 -0.40
C VAL A 106 0.39 9.61 0.40
N ASN A 107 -0.77 9.25 -0.14
CA ASN A 107 -2.03 9.52 0.52
C ASN A 107 -2.44 8.26 1.27
N VAL A 108 -2.69 8.37 2.54
CA VAL A 108 -3.09 7.23 3.35
C VAL A 108 -4.57 7.38 3.67
N VAL A 109 -5.35 6.39 3.29
CA VAL A 109 -6.77 6.39 3.57
C VAL A 109 -7.02 5.26 4.56
N VAL A 110 -7.51 5.60 5.73
CA VAL A 110 -7.85 4.58 6.72
C VAL A 110 -9.24 4.13 6.35
N ALA A 111 -9.32 3.00 5.68
CA ALA A 111 -10.58 2.54 5.12
C ALA A 111 -11.39 1.72 6.10
N GLY A 112 -10.78 1.28 7.18
CA GLY A 112 -11.53 0.52 8.16
C GLY A 112 -10.70 0.24 9.38
N LEU A 113 -11.38 -0.29 10.39
CA LEU A 113 -10.76 -0.60 11.65
C LEU A 113 -10.89 -2.09 11.87
N ALA A 114 -9.79 -2.75 12.10
CA ALA A 114 -9.83 -4.18 12.32
C ALA A 114 -10.49 -4.46 13.65
N PRO A 115 -11.15 -5.59 13.79
CA PRO A 115 -11.80 -5.89 15.04
C PRO A 115 -10.79 -6.04 16.13
N GLU A 116 -11.20 -5.61 17.33
CA GLU A 116 -10.36 -5.72 18.44
C GLU A 116 -10.07 -7.13 18.69
N GLN A 117 -10.95 -8.06 18.54
CA GLN A 117 -10.66 -9.35 18.74
C GLN A 117 -10.92 -10.09 17.55
N PRO A 118 -10.31 -11.02 17.32
CA PRO A 118 -10.41 -11.75 16.20
C PRO A 118 -11.63 -12.39 16.08
N GLU A 119 -12.28 -12.24 16.28
CA GLU A 119 -13.37 -12.77 16.13
C GLU A 119 -13.48 -13.89 15.61
N ALA A 120 -13.29 -14.36 15.60
CA ALA A 120 -13.40 -15.33 15.23
C ALA A 120 -13.30 -16.37 15.62
N VAL A 121 -13.18 -16.52 15.87
CA VAL A 121 -13.19 -17.20 16.21
C VAL A 121 -13.46 -18.21 16.28
N PRO A 122 -13.44 -18.57 16.24
CA PRO A 122 -13.70 -19.35 16.29
C PRO A 122 -13.83 -20.34 16.58
N GLU A 123 -13.84 -20.40 16.68
CA GLU A 123 -14.06 -21.08 16.95
C GLU A 123 -14.14 -21.99 17.35
N PRO A 124 -14.25 -22.22 17.53
CA PRO A 124 -14.32 -22.92 17.97
C PRO A 124 -14.46 -23.92 18.13
N VAL A 125 -14.46 -24.03 17.91
CA VAL A 125 -14.70 -24.75 18.00
C VAL A 125 -14.57 -25.65 18.46
N GLN A 126 -14.51 -25.65 18.67
CA GLN A 126 -14.46 -26.26 19.00
C GLN A 126 -14.66 -27.11 19.57
N GLU A 127 -14.80 -27.18 19.68
CA GLU A 127 -15.10 -27.73 20.07
C GLU A 127 -15.37 -28.45 20.43
N GLN A 128 -15.53 -28.80 20.55
CA GLN A 128 -15.86 -29.23 20.78
C GLN A 128 -15.87 -29.69 21.00
#